data_e26e7422e10266ab7efd2f081a73f64d
#
_entry.id   e26e7422e10266ab7efd2f081a73f64d
#
_cell.length_a   1.000
_cell.length_b   1.000
_cell.length_c   1.000
_cell.angle_alpha   90.00
_cell.angle_beta   90.00
_cell.angle_gamma   90.00
#
_symmetry.space_group_name_H-M   'P 1'
#
loop_
_entity.id
_entity.type
_entity.pdbx_description
1 polymer ?
#
loop_
_entity_poly.entity_id
_entity_poly.type
_entity_poly.pdbx_seq_one_letter_code
_entity_poly.pdbx_strand_id
1 'polypeptide(L)'
;MIEKQLPRHASVIVIGGGVMGCSTLYHLSKNGVKDAILLERNKLTSGTTWHSAAQVRALRSSKNLTDLISYSINLYSQLEEETGQNTGWICKGSLSIATNKERLIHIKRQEALSNLFGLRASSISKEESKELWPLMNDKDVLGAVWSPDDGRVSPSDLCAALIKGAKAKGSKI
;
A
#
# COMPACT_ATOMS: atom_id res chain seq x y z
N MET A 1 -30.32 -12.11 15.24
CA MET A 1 -29.51 -11.41 14.22
C MET A 1 -30.35 -10.21 13.74
N ILE A 2 -29.87 -9.00 13.95
CA ILE A 2 -30.57 -7.81 13.41
C ILE A 2 -30.30 -7.85 11.90
N GLU A 3 -31.31 -8.15 11.11
CA GLU A 3 -31.25 -7.99 9.65
C GLU A 3 -30.90 -6.53 9.36
N LYS A 4 -29.67 -6.28 8.92
CA LYS A 4 -29.30 -4.94 8.42
C LYS A 4 -30.12 -4.70 7.14
N GLN A 5 -31.21 -3.95 7.25
CA GLN A 5 -31.96 -3.55 6.08
C GLN A 5 -31.08 -2.71 5.15
N LEU A 6 -30.95 -3.17 3.92
CA LEU A 6 -30.28 -2.39 2.88
C LEU A 6 -31.02 -1.06 2.67
N PRO A 7 -30.33 0.05 2.44
CA PRO A 7 -30.98 1.31 2.10
C PRO A 7 -31.78 1.15 0.80
N ARG A 8 -32.94 1.80 0.73
CA ARG A 8 -33.79 1.76 -0.47
C ARG A 8 -33.19 2.51 -1.67
N HIS A 9 -32.21 3.36 -1.43
CA HIS A 9 -31.51 4.16 -2.42
C HIS A 9 -30.05 4.31 -2.06
N ALA A 10 -29.18 4.35 -3.09
CA ALA A 10 -27.77 4.74 -3.00
C ALA A 10 -27.36 5.35 -4.35
N SER A 11 -26.59 6.43 -4.35
CA SER A 11 -26.06 7.01 -5.59
C SER A 11 -24.90 6.22 -6.15
N VAL A 12 -24.12 5.57 -5.29
CA VAL A 12 -22.99 4.72 -5.67
C VAL A 12 -22.99 3.44 -4.86
N ILE A 13 -22.85 2.32 -5.55
CA ILE A 13 -22.68 0.99 -4.93
C ILE A 13 -21.28 0.46 -5.27
N VAL A 14 -20.49 0.19 -4.24
CA VAL A 14 -19.18 -0.46 -4.36
C VAL A 14 -19.37 -1.94 -4.01
N ILE A 15 -18.99 -2.84 -4.91
CA ILE A 15 -19.12 -4.29 -4.70
C ILE A 15 -17.74 -4.88 -4.38
N GLY A 16 -17.62 -5.47 -3.18
CA GLY A 16 -16.43 -6.13 -2.69
C GLY A 16 -15.69 -5.35 -1.61
N GLY A 17 -15.46 -6.00 -0.46
CA GLY A 17 -14.82 -5.44 0.74
C GLY A 17 -13.31 -5.72 0.84
N GLY A 18 -12.61 -5.88 -0.28
CA GLY A 18 -11.16 -5.89 -0.34
C GLY A 18 -10.57 -4.47 -0.32
N VAL A 19 -9.23 -4.35 -0.36
CA VAL A 19 -8.55 -3.05 -0.29
C VAL A 19 -9.02 -2.07 -1.37
N MET A 20 -9.30 -2.54 -2.58
CA MET A 20 -9.81 -1.70 -3.66
C MET A 20 -11.18 -1.11 -3.33
N GLY A 21 -12.14 -1.94 -2.90
CA GLY A 21 -13.47 -1.45 -2.54
C GLY A 21 -13.46 -0.55 -1.31
N CYS A 22 -12.69 -0.91 -0.28
CA CYS A 22 -12.52 -0.07 0.92
C CYS A 22 -11.91 1.30 0.57
N SER A 23 -10.89 1.32 -0.28
CA SER A 23 -10.25 2.55 -0.76
C SER A 23 -11.20 3.37 -1.63
N THR A 24 -11.94 2.74 -2.54
CA THR A 24 -12.93 3.43 -3.37
C THR A 24 -14.00 4.10 -2.50
N LEU A 25 -14.58 3.38 -1.54
CA LEU A 25 -15.58 3.95 -0.64
C LEU A 25 -15.03 5.12 0.17
N TYR A 26 -13.81 4.98 0.72
CA TYR A 26 -13.12 6.04 1.45
C TYR A 26 -12.96 7.30 0.60
N HIS A 27 -12.48 7.16 -0.64
CA HIS A 27 -12.24 8.30 -1.52
C HIS A 27 -13.54 8.93 -2.03
N LEU A 28 -14.58 8.15 -2.30
CA LEU A 28 -15.92 8.68 -2.60
C LEU A 28 -16.42 9.56 -1.44
N SER A 29 -16.33 9.06 -0.21
CA SER A 29 -16.72 9.80 0.99
C SER A 29 -15.87 11.06 1.19
N LYS A 30 -14.56 10.95 0.97
CA LYS A 30 -13.63 12.08 1.07
C LYS A 30 -13.94 13.17 0.05
N ASN A 31 -14.45 12.79 -1.12
CA ASN A 31 -14.90 13.71 -2.18
C ASN A 31 -16.39 14.14 -2.05
N GLY A 32 -17.01 13.89 -0.92
CA GLY A 32 -18.34 14.42 -0.60
C GLY A 32 -19.54 13.57 -1.03
N VAL A 33 -19.33 12.35 -1.51
CA VAL A 33 -20.43 11.42 -1.81
C VAL A 33 -20.96 10.83 -0.50
N LYS A 34 -22.16 11.28 -0.07
CA LYS A 34 -22.71 10.93 1.25
C LYS A 34 -23.51 9.64 1.29
N ASP A 35 -24.05 9.18 0.17
CA ASP A 35 -24.93 8.03 0.06
C ASP A 35 -24.31 6.87 -0.75
N ALA A 36 -22.97 6.74 -0.69
CA ALA A 36 -22.25 5.58 -1.18
C ALA A 36 -22.38 4.41 -0.19
N ILE A 37 -22.57 3.20 -0.73
CA ILE A 37 -22.59 1.97 0.05
C ILE A 37 -21.59 0.97 -0.49
N LEU A 38 -21.03 0.16 0.41
CA LEU A 38 -20.21 -0.99 0.05
C LEU A 38 -20.95 -2.28 0.41
N LEU A 39 -21.02 -3.19 -0.55
CA LEU A 39 -21.60 -4.52 -0.37
C LEU A 39 -20.48 -5.57 -0.35
N GLU A 40 -20.39 -6.32 0.75
CA GLU A 40 -19.49 -7.46 0.90
C GLU A 40 -20.30 -8.68 1.36
N ARG A 41 -20.18 -9.79 0.63
CA ARG A 41 -20.93 -11.02 0.92
C ARG A 41 -20.38 -11.79 2.13
N ASN A 42 -19.11 -11.58 2.46
CA ASN A 42 -18.40 -12.24 3.56
C ASN A 42 -17.88 -11.20 4.56
N LYS A 43 -16.75 -11.48 5.18
CA LYS A 43 -16.02 -10.50 6.00
C LYS A 43 -15.18 -9.61 5.11
N LEU A 44 -15.00 -8.34 5.50
CA LEU A 44 -14.03 -7.46 4.86
C LEU A 44 -12.66 -8.16 4.79
N THR A 45 -11.94 -7.94 3.70
CA THR A 45 -10.61 -8.49 3.42
C THR A 45 -10.51 -10.01 3.19
N SER A 46 -11.59 -10.77 3.31
CA SER A 46 -11.57 -12.24 3.23
C SER A 46 -11.12 -12.83 1.89
N GLY A 47 -11.01 -12.00 0.85
CA GLY A 47 -10.51 -12.39 -0.49
C GLY A 47 -8.98 -12.20 -0.64
N THR A 48 -8.55 -11.77 -1.82
CA THR A 48 -7.13 -11.59 -2.20
C THR A 48 -6.37 -10.64 -1.26
N THR A 49 -7.04 -9.66 -0.67
CA THR A 49 -6.39 -8.67 0.21
C THR A 49 -5.72 -9.33 1.41
N TRP A 50 -6.37 -10.24 2.06
CA TRP A 50 -5.82 -10.99 3.20
C TRP A 50 -4.56 -11.81 2.82
N HIS A 51 -4.47 -12.31 1.58
CA HIS A 51 -3.36 -13.15 1.11
C HIS A 51 -2.16 -12.34 0.60
N SER A 52 -2.21 -11.01 0.64
CA SER A 52 -1.12 -10.19 0.12
C SER A 52 0.11 -10.23 1.03
N ALA A 53 1.32 -10.11 0.45
CA ALA A 53 2.56 -9.93 1.20
C ALA A 53 2.64 -8.58 1.92
N ALA A 54 1.68 -7.70 1.65
CA ALA A 54 1.51 -6.38 2.27
C ALA A 54 2.66 -5.39 2.07
N GLN A 55 3.61 -5.71 1.21
CA GLN A 55 4.72 -4.84 0.86
C GLN A 55 4.22 -3.72 -0.06
N VAL A 56 4.57 -2.48 0.27
CA VAL A 56 4.21 -1.28 -0.50
C VAL A 56 5.49 -0.64 -0.99
N ARG A 57 5.70 -0.69 -2.31
CA ARG A 57 6.88 -0.16 -2.99
C ARG A 57 6.45 0.85 -4.04
N ALA A 58 7.00 2.06 -3.99
CA ALA A 58 6.57 3.16 -4.85
C ALA A 58 6.88 2.94 -6.34
N LEU A 59 8.10 2.49 -6.67
CA LEU A 59 8.52 2.38 -8.06
C LEU A 59 7.68 1.37 -8.86
N ARG A 60 7.18 1.82 -10.01
CA ARG A 60 6.50 1.02 -11.03
C ARG A 60 7.10 1.32 -12.41
N SER A 61 6.64 0.58 -13.42
CA SER A 61 7.10 0.71 -14.81
C SER A 61 6.71 2.03 -15.47
N SER A 62 5.74 2.75 -14.94
CA SER A 62 5.29 4.04 -15.45
C SER A 62 5.18 5.10 -14.36
N LYS A 63 5.33 6.36 -14.75
CA LYS A 63 5.21 7.51 -13.84
C LYS A 63 3.83 7.54 -13.17
N ASN A 64 2.75 7.36 -13.92
CA ASN A 64 1.39 7.43 -13.38
C ASN A 64 1.12 6.39 -12.28
N LEU A 65 1.59 5.15 -12.48
CA LEU A 65 1.45 4.11 -11.45
C LEU A 65 2.37 4.38 -10.25
N THR A 66 3.55 4.95 -10.49
CA THR A 66 4.47 5.36 -9.41
C THR A 66 3.84 6.46 -8.57
N ASP A 67 3.23 7.47 -9.20
CA ASP A 67 2.54 8.54 -8.49
C ASP A 67 1.34 8.03 -7.67
N LEU A 68 0.58 7.09 -8.22
CA LEU A 68 -0.53 6.46 -7.51
C LEU A 68 -0.08 5.71 -6.25
N ILE A 69 1.03 4.97 -6.33
CA ILE A 69 1.57 4.28 -5.14
C ILE A 69 2.19 5.27 -4.15
N SER A 70 2.87 6.30 -4.62
CA SER A 70 3.40 7.38 -3.76
C SER A 70 2.29 8.08 -2.98
N TYR A 71 1.16 8.37 -3.65
CA TYR A 71 -0.05 8.83 -2.99
C TYR A 71 -0.54 7.85 -1.91
N SER A 72 -0.53 6.55 -2.21
CA SER A 72 -0.94 5.51 -1.26
C SER A 72 -0.03 5.45 -0.03
N ILE A 73 1.29 5.59 -0.22
CA ILE A 73 2.28 5.64 0.87
C ILE A 73 1.99 6.83 1.79
N ASN A 74 1.77 8.01 1.22
CA ASN A 74 1.44 9.21 1.97
C ASN A 74 0.09 9.06 2.71
N LEU A 75 -0.92 8.49 2.07
CA LEU A 75 -2.20 8.23 2.71
C LEU A 75 -2.04 7.28 3.91
N TYR A 76 -1.33 6.16 3.73
CA TYR A 76 -1.18 5.15 4.78
C TYR A 76 -0.42 5.67 6.01
N SER A 77 0.52 6.58 5.81
CA SER A 77 1.26 7.21 6.91
C SER A 77 0.42 8.18 7.75
N GLN A 78 -0.68 8.72 7.20
CA GLN A 78 -1.54 9.71 7.84
C GLN A 78 -2.89 9.13 8.30
N LEU A 79 -3.27 7.98 7.76
CA LEU A 79 -4.63 7.43 7.92
C LEU A 79 -4.94 7.04 9.38
N GLU A 80 -3.95 6.66 10.17
CA GLU A 80 -4.11 6.39 11.60
C GLU A 80 -4.49 7.67 12.37
N GLU A 81 -3.81 8.77 12.10
CA GLU A 81 -4.12 10.08 12.70
C GLU A 81 -5.52 10.56 12.27
N GLU A 82 -5.86 10.43 10.98
CA GLU A 82 -7.18 10.83 10.46
C GLU A 82 -8.33 10.01 11.06
N THR A 83 -8.13 8.70 11.24
CA THR A 83 -9.23 7.79 11.57
C THR A 83 -9.21 7.25 13.00
N GLY A 84 -8.10 7.39 13.71
CA GLY A 84 -7.87 6.74 15.00
C GLY A 84 -7.85 5.20 14.89
N GLN A 85 -7.51 4.64 13.72
CA GLN A 85 -7.37 3.21 13.48
C GLN A 85 -5.98 2.93 12.92
N ASN A 86 -5.21 2.14 13.65
CA ASN A 86 -3.88 1.71 13.21
C ASN A 86 -3.96 0.95 11.88
N THR A 87 -3.08 1.27 10.95
CA THR A 87 -2.99 0.63 9.62
C THR A 87 -1.93 -0.46 9.55
N GLY A 88 -1.11 -0.58 10.60
CA GLY A 88 0.10 -1.40 10.58
C GLY A 88 1.16 -0.87 9.61
N TRP A 89 1.11 0.41 9.23
CA TRP A 89 2.12 1.02 8.36
C TRP A 89 3.46 1.10 9.06
N ILE A 90 4.46 0.51 8.42
CA ILE A 90 5.86 0.56 8.88
C ILE A 90 6.73 0.94 7.69
N CYS A 91 7.29 2.16 7.73
CA CYS A 91 8.24 2.65 6.74
C CYS A 91 9.66 2.29 7.20
N LYS A 92 10.20 1.19 6.68
CA LYS A 92 11.58 0.72 6.95
C LYS A 92 12.37 0.52 5.67
N GLY A 93 11.84 1.03 4.55
CA GLY A 93 12.43 0.91 3.24
C GLY A 93 12.36 -0.48 2.63
N SER A 94 12.96 -0.62 1.47
CA SER A 94 13.12 -1.92 0.79
C SER A 94 14.48 -2.03 0.12
N LEU A 95 15.01 -3.26 0.08
CA LEU A 95 16.23 -3.62 -0.63
C LEU A 95 15.90 -4.36 -1.92
N SER A 96 16.50 -3.93 -3.02
CA SER A 96 16.59 -4.71 -4.25
C SER A 96 18.02 -5.22 -4.38
N ILE A 97 18.23 -6.52 -4.18
CA ILE A 97 19.55 -7.13 -4.20
C ILE A 97 19.88 -7.76 -5.57
N ALA A 98 21.15 -7.79 -5.93
CA ALA A 98 21.67 -8.44 -7.12
C ALA A 98 22.68 -9.53 -6.76
N THR A 99 22.44 -10.74 -7.25
CA THR A 99 23.31 -11.92 -7.07
C THR A 99 24.03 -12.32 -8.35
N ASN A 100 23.81 -11.58 -9.44
CA ASN A 100 24.52 -11.72 -10.71
C ASN A 100 24.64 -10.35 -11.41
N LYS A 101 25.47 -10.28 -12.46
CA LYS A 101 25.77 -9.04 -13.18
C LYS A 101 24.56 -8.46 -13.89
N GLU A 102 23.73 -9.30 -14.50
CA GLU A 102 22.52 -8.87 -15.22
C GLU A 102 21.52 -8.23 -14.26
N ARG A 103 21.36 -8.84 -13.09
CA ARG A 103 20.49 -8.28 -12.04
C ARG A 103 21.04 -6.97 -11.49
N LEU A 104 22.38 -6.85 -11.36
CA LEU A 104 22.99 -5.59 -10.91
C LEU A 104 22.71 -4.45 -11.91
N ILE A 105 22.84 -4.72 -13.22
CA ILE A 105 22.48 -3.74 -14.25
C ILE A 105 21.00 -3.38 -14.16
N HIS A 106 20.13 -4.37 -13.96
CA HIS A 106 18.69 -4.15 -13.86
C HIS A 106 18.33 -3.24 -12.68
N ILE A 107 18.84 -3.51 -11.47
CA ILE A 107 18.51 -2.69 -10.29
C ILE A 107 19.09 -1.27 -10.38
N LYS A 108 20.26 -1.08 -11.01
CA LYS A 108 20.79 0.27 -11.32
C LYS A 108 19.90 1.05 -12.28
N ARG A 109 19.29 0.39 -13.26
CA ARG A 109 18.29 1.03 -14.13
C ARG A 109 17.03 1.42 -13.34
N GLN A 110 16.61 0.57 -12.39
CA GLN A 110 15.50 0.90 -11.50
C GLN A 110 15.82 2.10 -10.60
N GLU A 111 17.03 2.20 -10.09
CA GLU A 111 17.50 3.38 -9.33
C GLU A 111 17.41 4.66 -10.18
N ALA A 112 17.95 4.63 -11.39
CA ALA A 112 17.89 5.77 -12.31
C ALA A 112 16.44 6.18 -12.62
N LEU A 113 15.54 5.19 -12.82
CA LEU A 113 14.12 5.44 -13.07
C LEU A 113 13.42 5.99 -11.81
N SER A 114 13.77 5.51 -10.61
CA SER A 114 13.25 6.04 -9.35
C SER A 114 13.58 7.52 -9.21
N ASN A 115 14.85 7.86 -9.42
CA ASN A 115 15.32 9.25 -9.31
C ASN A 115 14.66 10.15 -10.38
N LEU A 116 14.47 9.65 -11.61
CA LEU A 116 13.74 10.36 -12.66
C LEU A 116 12.28 10.64 -12.28
N PHE A 117 11.64 9.72 -11.54
CA PHE A 117 10.26 9.89 -11.07
C PHE A 117 10.14 10.65 -9.75
N GLY A 118 11.26 11.12 -9.19
CA GLY A 118 11.29 11.90 -7.95
C GLY A 118 11.23 11.05 -6.68
N LEU A 119 11.50 9.74 -6.77
CA LEU A 119 11.62 8.86 -5.63
C LEU A 119 13.06 8.84 -5.14
N ARG A 120 13.25 8.59 -3.84
CA ARG A 120 14.57 8.35 -3.27
C ARG A 120 14.98 6.89 -3.50
N ALA A 121 16.08 6.71 -4.18
CA ALA A 121 16.72 5.41 -4.33
C ALA A 121 18.22 5.60 -4.51
N SER A 122 19.03 4.72 -3.93
CA SER A 122 20.48 4.77 -4.02
C SER A 122 21.10 3.40 -4.09
N SER A 123 22.12 3.26 -4.94
CA SER A 123 22.98 2.08 -4.92
C SER A 123 23.78 2.07 -3.62
N ILE A 124 23.83 0.91 -3.00
CA ILE A 124 24.59 0.64 -1.78
C ILE A 124 25.45 -0.60 -1.94
N SER A 125 26.50 -0.69 -1.14
CA SER A 125 27.41 -1.84 -1.11
C SER A 125 26.71 -3.08 -0.53
N LYS A 126 27.38 -4.21 -0.66
CA LYS A 126 27.02 -5.45 0.00
C LYS A 126 27.02 -5.29 1.53
N GLU A 127 28.06 -4.65 2.07
CA GLU A 127 28.25 -4.41 3.50
C GLU A 127 27.11 -3.55 4.06
N GLU A 128 26.82 -2.42 3.44
CA GLU A 128 25.69 -1.55 3.80
C GLU A 128 24.35 -2.28 3.71
N SER A 129 24.14 -3.13 2.70
CA SER A 129 22.93 -3.92 2.60
C SER A 129 22.79 -4.96 3.71
N LYS A 130 23.90 -5.51 4.18
CA LYS A 130 23.96 -6.43 5.32
C LYS A 130 23.65 -5.74 6.65
N GLU A 131 24.09 -4.50 6.83
CA GLU A 131 23.74 -3.68 8.00
C GLU A 131 22.24 -3.40 8.06
N LEU A 132 21.62 -3.09 6.91
CA LEU A 132 20.17 -2.88 6.83
C LEU A 132 19.35 -4.16 7.04
N TRP A 133 19.88 -5.31 6.65
CA TRP A 133 19.25 -6.60 6.85
C TRP A 133 20.24 -7.66 7.36
N PRO A 134 20.52 -7.69 8.67
CA PRO A 134 21.53 -8.57 9.26
C PRO A 134 21.29 -10.07 9.08
N LEU A 135 20.05 -10.49 8.87
CA LEU A 135 19.69 -11.91 8.65
C LEU A 135 19.94 -12.39 7.22
N MET A 136 20.27 -11.48 6.29
CA MET A 136 20.49 -11.83 4.90
C MET A 136 21.76 -12.70 4.76
N ASN A 137 21.67 -13.78 3.95
CA ASN A 137 22.88 -14.44 3.46
C ASN A 137 23.44 -13.61 2.29
N ASP A 138 24.59 -12.99 2.50
CA ASP A 138 25.18 -12.05 1.57
C ASP A 138 26.31 -12.63 0.69
N LYS A 139 26.55 -13.96 0.74
CA LYS A 139 27.69 -14.59 0.05
C LYS A 139 27.74 -14.25 -1.44
N ASP A 140 26.58 -14.29 -2.12
CA ASP A 140 26.46 -14.06 -3.55
C ASP A 140 25.98 -12.65 -3.91
N VAL A 141 25.83 -11.76 -2.93
CA VAL A 141 25.38 -10.40 -3.18
C VAL A 141 26.49 -9.56 -3.79
N LEU A 142 26.22 -8.98 -4.96
CA LEU A 142 27.12 -8.08 -5.70
C LEU A 142 26.86 -6.61 -5.43
N GLY A 143 25.72 -6.27 -4.87
CA GLY A 143 25.27 -4.93 -4.53
C GLY A 143 23.76 -4.86 -4.39
N ALA A 144 23.27 -3.73 -3.93
CA ALA A 144 21.84 -3.51 -3.73
C ALA A 144 21.43 -2.08 -4.11
N VAL A 145 20.13 -1.87 -4.27
CA VAL A 145 19.51 -0.55 -4.31
C VAL A 145 18.58 -0.44 -3.11
N TRP A 146 18.75 0.60 -2.36
CA TRP A 146 17.97 0.98 -1.20
C TRP A 146 16.91 2.00 -1.56
N SER A 147 15.64 1.74 -1.18
CA SER A 147 14.50 2.65 -1.33
C SER A 147 13.92 2.96 0.05
N PRO A 148 14.26 4.09 0.68
CA PRO A 148 13.96 4.36 2.09
C PRO A 148 12.47 4.59 2.38
N ASP A 149 11.68 5.04 1.40
CA ASP A 149 10.28 5.41 1.57
C ASP A 149 9.30 4.24 1.43
N ASP A 150 9.79 3.09 0.99
CA ASP A 150 9.01 1.87 0.89
C ASP A 150 8.68 1.32 2.30
N GLY A 151 7.61 0.53 2.38
CA GLY A 151 7.21 -0.03 3.65
C GLY A 151 6.25 -1.21 3.53
N ARG A 152 5.56 -1.49 4.61
CA ARG A 152 4.50 -2.51 4.67
C ARG A 152 3.32 -2.04 5.50
N VAL A 153 2.16 -2.66 5.28
CA VAL A 153 0.93 -2.44 6.05
C VAL A 153 0.41 -3.76 6.63
N SER A 154 -0.55 -3.69 7.55
CA SER A 154 -1.45 -4.81 7.81
C SER A 154 -2.64 -4.70 6.85
N PRO A 155 -2.88 -5.65 5.94
CA PRO A 155 -3.95 -5.51 4.95
C PRO A 155 -5.34 -5.36 5.57
N SER A 156 -5.60 -6.09 6.66
CA SER A 156 -6.88 -6.02 7.36
C SER A 156 -7.06 -4.70 8.10
N ASP A 157 -6.02 -4.24 8.79
CA ASP A 157 -6.07 -2.98 9.56
C ASP A 157 -6.16 -1.78 8.64
N LEU A 158 -5.46 -1.80 7.50
CA LEU A 158 -5.60 -0.79 6.47
C LEU A 158 -7.04 -0.68 5.96
N CYS A 159 -7.69 -1.80 5.65
CA CYS A 159 -9.08 -1.79 5.22
C CYS A 159 -10.00 -1.29 6.35
N ALA A 160 -9.74 -1.68 7.60
CA ALA A 160 -10.50 -1.19 8.76
C ALA A 160 -10.38 0.34 8.90
N ALA A 161 -9.18 0.90 8.74
CA ALA A 161 -8.95 2.33 8.78
C ALA A 161 -9.68 3.07 7.65
N LEU A 162 -9.55 2.60 6.40
CA LEU A 162 -10.27 3.17 5.25
C LEU A 162 -11.79 3.17 5.46
N ILE A 163 -12.33 2.06 5.94
CA ILE A 163 -13.77 1.94 6.23
C ILE A 163 -14.19 2.83 7.38
N LYS A 164 -13.39 2.94 8.43
CA LYS A 164 -13.68 3.84 9.56
C LYS A 164 -13.75 5.30 9.10
N GLY A 165 -12.79 5.72 8.26
CA GLY A 165 -12.79 7.05 7.65
C GLY A 165 -14.01 7.28 6.75
N ALA A 166 -14.41 6.30 5.93
CA ALA A 166 -15.62 6.39 5.10
C ALA A 166 -16.90 6.50 5.92
N LYS A 167 -17.03 5.68 6.98
CA LYS A 167 -18.21 5.72 7.89
C LYS A 167 -18.32 7.03 8.63
N ALA A 168 -17.21 7.61 9.08
CA ALA A 168 -17.21 8.92 9.74
C ALA A 168 -17.78 10.03 8.85
N LYS A 169 -17.75 9.85 7.53
CA LYS A 169 -18.30 10.76 6.50
C LYS A 169 -19.68 10.34 5.97
N GLY A 170 -20.33 9.33 6.57
CA GLY A 170 -21.72 8.94 6.30
C GLY A 170 -21.90 7.73 5.36
N SER A 171 -20.85 7.12 4.84
CA SER A 171 -20.97 5.91 4.02
C SER A 171 -21.39 4.69 4.83
N LYS A 172 -22.06 3.73 4.17
CA LYS A 172 -22.61 2.49 4.77
C LYS A 172 -21.91 1.25 4.23
N ILE A 173 -21.99 0.17 5.02
CA ILE A 173 -21.49 -1.16 4.65
C ILE A 173 -22.53 -2.18 5.09
#